data_2f0650dd8bf058a5635e060af81b5c6a
#
_entry.id   2f0650dd8bf058a5635e060af81b5c6a
#
_cell.length_a   1.000
_cell.length_b   1.000
_cell.length_c   1.000
_cell.angle_alpha   90.00
_cell.angle_beta   90.00
_cell.angle_gamma   90.00
#
_symmetry.space_group_name_H-M   'P 1'
#
loop_
_entity.id
_entity.type
_entity.pdbx_description
1 polymer ?
#
loop_
_entity_poly.entity_id
_entity_poly.type
_entity_poly.pdbx_seq_one_letter_code
_entity_poly.pdbx_strand_id
1 'polypeptide(L)'
;MRTNGISSADGTPEDTTKHTYNQAFAIYALSSYYDASGDTKALKLAEELYRLIEAKCKDEYGYLEAFNVRFEPEDKDKLSENGVMAEKTMNTLLHVFEAYTELYRVTKKPEVGDNIRFMLDLIVDKIYNPKLGRQEVFFDRTWNSLIDLYSYGHDIETAWLVDRGLDILDDAFYQKCLRPITKEITKNIYERAYTGHSLVNEAENGVVDTTRVWWVQAEAVVGFLNGWQ
;
A
#
# COMPACT_ATOMS: atom_id res chain seq x y z
N MET A 1 1.56 21.22 8.08
CA MET A 1 1.09 19.99 7.45
C MET A 1 -0.34 19.77 7.90
N ARG A 2 -1.27 19.58 6.97
CA ARG A 2 -2.67 19.38 7.32
C ARG A 2 -2.85 17.94 7.82
N THR A 3 -3.73 17.75 8.78
CA THR A 3 -4.17 16.44 9.25
C THR A 3 -4.99 15.78 8.16
N ASN A 4 -5.08 14.47 8.14
CA ASN A 4 -5.97 13.70 7.23
C ASN A 4 -7.43 13.87 7.58
N GLY A 5 -7.72 14.73 8.56
CA GLY A 5 -8.94 14.72 9.29
C GLY A 5 -10.17 15.08 8.47
N ILE A 6 -11.24 14.47 8.87
CA ILE A 6 -12.59 14.94 8.59
C ILE A 6 -12.75 16.30 9.27
N SER A 7 -13.19 17.30 8.52
CA SER A 7 -13.54 18.61 9.05
C SER A 7 -15.04 18.79 8.95
N SER A 8 -15.63 19.38 9.98
CA SER A 8 -16.99 19.90 9.94
C SER A 8 -17.13 21.04 8.91
N ALA A 9 -18.35 21.42 8.59
CA ALA A 9 -18.63 22.43 7.58
C ALA A 9 -18.02 23.82 7.90
N ASP A 10 -17.76 24.10 9.17
CA ASP A 10 -17.09 25.34 9.64
C ASP A 10 -15.55 25.25 9.61
N GLY A 11 -15.00 24.10 9.18
CA GLY A 11 -13.57 23.87 9.10
C GLY A 11 -12.93 23.40 10.41
N THR A 12 -13.70 23.08 11.44
CA THR A 12 -13.19 22.49 12.68
C THR A 12 -12.71 21.05 12.42
N PRO A 13 -11.47 20.68 12.77
CA PRO A 13 -10.97 19.32 12.60
C PRO A 13 -11.74 18.36 13.52
N GLU A 14 -12.36 17.32 12.95
CA GLU A 14 -13.04 16.25 13.70
C GLU A 14 -12.11 15.07 13.94
N ASP A 15 -11.24 14.76 12.99
CA ASP A 15 -10.17 13.78 13.12
C ASP A 15 -8.82 14.41 12.75
N THR A 16 -7.84 14.31 13.62
CA THR A 16 -6.49 14.86 13.43
C THR A 16 -5.43 13.79 13.22
N THR A 17 -5.82 12.54 13.08
CA THR A 17 -4.92 11.42 12.82
C THR A 17 -4.17 11.65 11.51
N LYS A 18 -2.91 11.28 11.49
CA LYS A 18 -2.06 11.31 10.30
C LYS A 18 -1.73 9.87 9.91
N HIS A 19 -2.50 9.33 8.98
CA HIS A 19 -2.15 8.05 8.39
C HIS A 19 -0.98 8.20 7.42
N THR A 20 -0.04 7.27 7.49
CA THR A 20 1.14 7.27 6.63
C THR A 20 0.76 7.13 5.16
N TYR A 21 -0.19 6.24 4.83
CA TYR A 21 -0.66 6.05 3.46
C TYR A 21 -1.30 7.31 2.86
N ASN A 22 -1.98 8.15 3.65
CA ASN A 22 -2.53 9.41 3.15
C ASN A 22 -1.44 10.44 2.80
N GLN A 23 -0.32 10.44 3.53
CA GLN A 23 0.86 11.24 3.16
C GLN A 23 1.48 10.69 1.86
N ALA A 24 1.47 9.38 1.70
CA ALA A 24 1.94 8.71 0.49
C ALA A 24 1.08 9.07 -0.73
N PHE A 25 -0.25 9.04 -0.63
CA PHE A 25 -1.13 9.51 -1.71
C PHE A 25 -0.87 10.95 -2.14
N ALA A 26 -0.51 11.83 -1.20
CA ALA A 26 -0.12 13.20 -1.57
C ALA A 26 1.18 13.22 -2.39
N ILE A 27 2.17 12.38 -2.07
CA ILE A 27 3.40 12.22 -2.88
C ILE A 27 3.05 11.72 -4.27
N TYR A 28 2.20 10.69 -4.37
CA TYR A 28 1.74 10.12 -5.64
C TYR A 28 1.10 11.18 -6.53
N ALA A 29 0.11 11.90 -5.99
CA ALA A 29 -0.62 12.93 -6.73
C ALA A 29 0.29 14.08 -7.18
N LEU A 30 1.20 14.55 -6.31
CA LEU A 30 2.13 15.64 -6.62
C LEU A 30 3.18 15.23 -7.65
N SER A 31 3.66 13.98 -7.60
CA SER A 31 4.59 13.44 -8.57
C SER A 31 3.95 13.29 -9.96
N SER A 32 2.72 12.78 -10.02
CA SER A 32 1.94 12.68 -11.26
C SER A 32 1.58 14.06 -11.82
N TYR A 33 1.24 15.02 -10.95
CA TYR A 33 0.99 16.40 -11.38
C TYR A 33 2.26 17.07 -11.94
N TYR A 34 3.41 16.84 -11.30
CA TYR A 34 4.68 17.33 -11.84
C TYR A 34 4.98 16.74 -13.22
N ASP A 35 4.78 15.45 -13.41
CA ASP A 35 4.98 14.80 -14.70
C ASP A 35 4.13 15.43 -15.82
N ALA A 36 2.87 15.73 -15.52
CA ALA A 36 1.93 16.31 -16.47
C ALA A 36 2.15 17.80 -16.73
N SER A 37 2.59 18.58 -15.72
CA SER A 37 2.62 20.04 -15.79
C SER A 37 4.00 20.67 -15.85
N GLY A 38 5.04 19.94 -15.41
CA GLY A 38 6.39 20.48 -15.18
C GLY A 38 6.50 21.40 -13.97
N ASP A 39 5.48 21.48 -13.10
CA ASP A 39 5.50 22.37 -11.93
C ASP A 39 6.48 21.87 -10.85
N THR A 40 7.65 22.49 -10.81
CA THR A 40 8.71 22.15 -9.85
C THR A 40 8.33 22.40 -8.39
N LYS A 41 7.30 23.19 -8.09
CA LYS A 41 6.81 23.38 -6.72
C LYS A 41 6.09 22.13 -6.24
N ALA A 42 5.34 21.47 -7.11
CA ALA A 42 4.70 20.18 -6.80
C ALA A 42 5.76 19.11 -6.48
N LEU A 43 6.78 18.99 -7.33
CA LEU A 43 7.88 18.05 -7.07
C LEU A 43 8.59 18.33 -5.75
N LYS A 44 8.90 19.59 -5.48
CA LYS A 44 9.54 19.98 -4.20
C LYS A 44 8.70 19.57 -3.00
N LEU A 45 7.39 19.76 -3.06
CA LEU A 45 6.48 19.36 -1.99
C LEU A 45 6.40 17.84 -1.84
N ALA A 46 6.38 17.09 -2.96
CA ALA A 46 6.46 15.62 -2.94
C ALA A 46 7.73 15.13 -2.23
N GLU A 47 8.89 15.72 -2.55
CA GLU A 47 10.16 15.40 -1.90
C GLU A 47 10.21 15.79 -0.40
N GLU A 48 9.57 16.88 -0.02
CA GLU A 48 9.44 17.26 1.39
C GLU A 48 8.59 16.24 2.16
N LEU A 49 7.50 15.77 1.58
CA LEU A 49 6.66 14.71 2.15
C LEU A 49 7.41 13.37 2.24
N TYR A 50 8.16 13.00 1.21
CA TYR A 50 9.03 11.83 1.23
C TYR A 50 9.99 11.86 2.41
N ARG A 51 10.75 12.97 2.59
CA ARG A 51 11.67 13.11 3.72
C ARG A 51 10.95 13.07 5.07
N LEU A 52 9.72 13.56 5.14
CA LEU A 52 8.91 13.50 6.35
C LEU A 52 8.53 12.05 6.69
N ILE A 53 8.06 11.26 5.71
CA ILE A 53 7.71 9.85 5.93
C ILE A 53 8.95 9.09 6.41
N GLU A 54 10.09 9.24 5.73
CA GLU A 54 11.33 8.57 6.13
C GLU A 54 11.81 8.97 7.55
N ALA A 55 11.63 10.23 7.93
CA ALA A 55 12.10 10.73 9.22
C ALA A 55 11.13 10.47 10.39
N LYS A 56 9.83 10.30 10.14
CA LYS A 56 8.80 10.30 11.18
C LYS A 56 7.89 9.07 11.17
N CYS A 57 7.68 8.46 10.00
CA CYS A 57 6.73 7.36 9.87
C CYS A 57 7.42 5.99 9.71
N LYS A 58 8.75 5.96 9.68
CA LYS A 58 9.55 4.75 9.52
C LYS A 58 10.32 4.45 10.80
N ASP A 59 10.32 3.19 11.22
CA ASP A 59 11.19 2.66 12.26
C ASP A 59 12.21 1.66 11.67
N GLU A 60 12.91 0.94 12.52
CA GLU A 60 13.90 -0.08 12.11
C GLU A 60 13.28 -1.27 11.37
N TYR A 61 11.96 -1.49 11.53
CA TYR A 61 11.22 -2.61 10.93
C TYR A 61 10.42 -2.21 9.68
N GLY A 62 10.18 -0.91 9.44
CA GLY A 62 9.41 -0.42 8.31
C GLY A 62 8.47 0.74 8.66
N TYR A 63 7.37 0.88 7.93
CA TYR A 63 6.48 2.02 8.06
C TYR A 63 5.35 1.74 9.05
N LEU A 64 5.14 2.68 9.97
CA LEU A 64 4.05 2.66 10.96
C LEU A 64 2.78 3.25 10.36
N GLU A 65 1.64 2.79 10.86
CA GLU A 65 0.32 3.07 10.28
C GLU A 65 -0.15 4.50 10.51
N ALA A 66 -0.14 4.97 11.76
CA ALA A 66 -0.79 6.22 12.12
C ALA A 66 -0.07 6.99 13.24
N PHE A 67 -0.28 8.30 13.21
CA PHE A 67 0.33 9.25 14.15
C PHE A 67 -0.68 10.32 14.58
N ASN A 68 -0.50 10.85 15.77
CA ASN A 68 -1.20 12.05 16.21
C ASN A 68 -0.67 13.32 15.51
N VAL A 69 -1.22 14.48 15.84
CA VAL A 69 -0.80 15.77 15.26
C VAL A 69 0.68 16.10 15.46
N ARG A 70 1.33 15.51 16.47
CA ARG A 70 2.76 15.72 16.78
C ARG A 70 3.69 14.69 16.14
N PHE A 71 3.16 13.76 15.35
CA PHE A 71 3.88 12.60 14.83
C PHE A 71 4.38 11.62 15.91
N GLU A 72 3.65 11.52 17.00
CA GLU A 72 3.82 10.43 17.95
C GLU A 72 2.94 9.26 17.47
N PRO A 73 3.42 8.01 17.53
CA PRO A 73 2.60 6.84 17.15
C PRO A 73 1.27 6.85 17.90
N GLU A 74 0.20 6.56 17.20
CA GLU A 74 -1.14 6.56 17.78
C GLU A 74 -1.75 5.18 17.64
N ASP A 75 -2.01 4.53 18.79
CA ASP A 75 -2.78 3.31 18.83
C ASP A 75 -4.26 3.67 18.67
N LYS A 76 -4.84 3.36 17.52
CA LYS A 76 -6.27 3.55 17.28
C LYS A 76 -6.94 2.23 16.94
N ASP A 77 -7.96 1.92 17.70
CA ASP A 77 -8.93 0.85 17.47
C ASP A 77 -9.76 0.99 16.18
N LYS A 78 -9.58 2.13 15.47
CA LYS A 78 -10.29 2.46 14.23
C LYS A 78 -9.52 2.16 12.95
N LEU A 79 -8.37 1.49 13.01
CA LEU A 79 -7.54 1.25 11.82
C LEU A 79 -8.07 0.16 10.90
N SER A 80 -8.99 -0.68 11.37
CA SER A 80 -9.64 -1.69 10.55
C SER A 80 -11.11 -1.87 10.93
N GLU A 81 -11.94 -2.20 9.92
CA GLU A 81 -13.31 -2.62 10.14
C GLU A 81 -13.39 -3.96 10.89
N ASN A 82 -12.30 -4.74 10.90
CA ASN A 82 -12.16 -6.01 11.60
C ASN A 82 -11.83 -5.84 13.09
N GLY A 83 -11.70 -4.62 13.62
CA GLY A 83 -11.46 -4.35 15.04
C GLY A 83 -10.05 -4.71 15.51
N VAL A 84 -9.08 -4.82 14.60
CA VAL A 84 -7.69 -5.15 14.91
C VAL A 84 -6.88 -3.89 15.12
N MET A 85 -6.16 -3.84 16.24
CA MET A 85 -5.16 -2.80 16.51
C MET A 85 -3.83 -3.24 15.91
N ALA A 86 -3.45 -2.63 14.79
CA ALA A 86 -2.21 -2.94 14.10
C ALA A 86 -1.26 -1.74 14.10
N GLU A 87 0.01 -2.00 14.35
CA GLU A 87 1.05 -0.96 14.24
C GLU A 87 1.57 -0.83 12.81
N LYS A 88 1.47 -1.90 12.02
CA LYS A 88 1.83 -1.95 10.60
C LYS A 88 0.75 -2.69 9.81
N THR A 89 0.53 -2.24 8.59
CA THR A 89 -0.40 -2.89 7.66
C THR A 89 0.25 -3.10 6.30
N MET A 90 -0.18 -4.12 5.61
CA MET A 90 0.13 -4.33 4.20
C MET A 90 -0.32 -3.11 3.37
N ASN A 91 -1.51 -2.57 3.66
CA ASN A 91 -2.07 -1.42 2.97
C ASN A 91 -1.14 -0.18 3.02
N THR A 92 -0.65 0.19 4.21
CA THR A 92 0.29 1.32 4.33
C THR A 92 1.59 1.06 3.59
N LEU A 93 2.17 -0.16 3.68
CA LEU A 93 3.38 -0.45 2.93
C LEU A 93 3.16 -0.36 1.42
N LEU A 94 2.03 -0.89 0.94
CA LEU A 94 1.68 -0.88 -0.48
C LEU A 94 1.55 0.54 -1.04
N HIS A 95 0.86 1.42 -0.35
CA HIS A 95 0.67 2.79 -0.84
C HIS A 95 1.92 3.68 -0.67
N VAL A 96 2.79 3.41 0.31
CA VAL A 96 4.12 4.04 0.34
C VAL A 96 4.96 3.56 -0.84
N PHE A 97 4.92 2.26 -1.15
CA PHE A 97 5.60 1.69 -2.32
C PHE A 97 5.09 2.30 -3.64
N GLU A 98 3.78 2.40 -3.81
CA GLU A 98 3.15 3.04 -4.98
C GLU A 98 3.62 4.49 -5.16
N ALA A 99 3.55 5.26 -4.09
CA ALA A 99 3.95 6.67 -4.11
C ALA A 99 5.44 6.86 -4.41
N TYR A 100 6.30 6.03 -3.82
CA TYR A 100 7.74 6.09 -4.07
C TYR A 100 8.09 5.60 -5.47
N THR A 101 7.36 4.63 -6.00
CA THR A 101 7.48 4.21 -7.39
C THR A 101 7.22 5.37 -8.36
N GLU A 102 6.15 6.15 -8.12
CA GLU A 102 5.84 7.31 -8.94
C GLU A 102 6.86 8.44 -8.76
N LEU A 103 7.29 8.73 -7.53
CA LEU A 103 8.34 9.71 -7.26
C LEU A 103 9.67 9.30 -7.91
N TYR A 104 10.05 8.01 -7.84
CA TYR A 104 11.24 7.48 -8.49
C TYR A 104 11.14 7.56 -10.01
N ARG A 105 9.96 7.28 -10.57
CA ARG A 105 9.73 7.38 -12.02
C ARG A 105 10.10 8.76 -12.57
N VAL A 106 9.71 9.82 -11.86
CA VAL A 106 9.94 11.21 -12.31
C VAL A 106 11.27 11.80 -11.87
N THR A 107 11.93 11.25 -10.83
CA THR A 107 13.17 11.83 -10.29
C THR A 107 14.42 11.00 -10.54
N LYS A 108 14.27 9.69 -10.62
CA LYS A 108 15.37 8.70 -10.65
C LYS A 108 16.38 8.84 -9.51
N LYS A 109 15.94 9.38 -8.36
CA LYS A 109 16.80 9.55 -7.19
C LYS A 109 17.18 8.21 -6.57
N PRO A 110 18.48 7.90 -6.40
CA PRO A 110 18.93 6.60 -5.88
C PRO A 110 18.32 6.25 -4.52
N GLU A 111 18.23 7.20 -3.60
CA GLU A 111 17.67 7.00 -2.26
C GLU A 111 16.21 6.59 -2.26
N VAL A 112 15.42 7.04 -3.25
CA VAL A 112 14.03 6.59 -3.43
C VAL A 112 14.01 5.16 -3.96
N GLY A 113 14.89 4.85 -4.92
CA GLY A 113 15.06 3.49 -5.44
C GLY A 113 15.47 2.48 -4.36
N ASP A 114 16.36 2.87 -3.44
CA ASP A 114 16.78 2.02 -2.33
C ASP A 114 15.63 1.73 -1.34
N ASN A 115 14.77 2.72 -1.09
CA ASN A 115 13.58 2.51 -0.28
C ASN A 115 12.53 1.63 -0.99
N ILE A 116 12.43 1.70 -2.31
CA ILE A 116 11.59 0.75 -3.09
C ILE A 116 12.12 -0.67 -2.89
N ARG A 117 13.42 -0.91 -3.02
CA ARG A 117 14.04 -2.24 -2.78
C ARG A 117 13.77 -2.74 -1.37
N PHE A 118 13.95 -1.88 -0.37
CA PHE A 118 13.65 -2.21 1.03
C PHE A 118 12.19 -2.67 1.21
N MET A 119 11.23 -2.01 0.56
CA MET A 119 9.83 -2.41 0.64
C MET A 119 9.54 -3.71 -0.12
N LEU A 120 10.22 -3.95 -1.25
CA LEU A 120 10.12 -5.23 -1.97
C LEU A 120 10.66 -6.40 -1.11
N ASP A 121 11.74 -6.19 -0.36
CA ASP A 121 12.25 -7.17 0.60
C ASP A 121 11.22 -7.45 1.72
N LEU A 122 10.56 -6.41 2.26
CA LEU A 122 9.50 -6.59 3.25
C LEU A 122 8.28 -7.34 2.68
N ILE A 123 7.91 -7.10 1.43
CA ILE A 123 6.81 -7.83 0.78
C ILE A 123 7.13 -9.31 0.72
N VAL A 124 8.36 -9.68 0.31
CA VAL A 124 8.77 -11.09 0.21
C VAL A 124 8.92 -11.75 1.57
N ASP A 125 9.57 -11.07 2.52
CA ASP A 125 10.02 -11.68 3.77
C ASP A 125 8.98 -11.64 4.88
N LYS A 126 8.05 -10.68 4.85
CA LYS A 126 7.14 -10.39 5.96
C LYS A 126 5.66 -10.45 5.59
N ILE A 127 5.29 -9.96 4.42
CA ILE A 127 3.89 -9.79 4.02
C ILE A 127 3.37 -10.99 3.23
N TYR A 128 4.12 -11.45 2.23
CA TYR A 128 3.72 -12.60 1.45
C TYR A 128 3.88 -13.89 2.25
N ASN A 129 2.81 -14.66 2.35
CA ASN A 129 2.81 -15.99 2.98
C ASN A 129 2.83 -17.09 1.91
N PRO A 130 3.98 -17.71 1.63
CA PRO A 130 4.10 -18.69 0.56
C PRO A 130 3.33 -19.98 0.81
N LYS A 131 2.94 -20.28 2.07
CA LYS A 131 2.12 -21.47 2.38
C LYS A 131 0.66 -21.26 2.02
N LEU A 132 0.19 -20.02 2.10
CA LEU A 132 -1.18 -19.64 1.80
C LEU A 132 -1.32 -19.09 0.36
N GLY A 133 -0.21 -18.65 -0.27
CA GLY A 133 -0.19 -18.04 -1.58
C GLY A 133 -0.92 -16.69 -1.62
N ARG A 134 -0.83 -15.93 -0.51
CA ARG A 134 -1.49 -14.64 -0.32
C ARG A 134 -0.67 -13.74 0.59
N GLN A 135 -1.09 -12.50 0.74
CA GLN A 135 -0.56 -11.61 1.75
C GLN A 135 -1.23 -11.81 3.11
N GLU A 136 -0.49 -11.53 4.19
CA GLU A 136 -1.03 -11.19 5.50
C GLU A 136 -1.32 -9.68 5.55
N VAL A 137 -2.26 -9.24 6.39
CA VAL A 137 -2.85 -7.90 6.29
C VAL A 137 -2.46 -6.98 7.43
N PHE A 138 -2.63 -7.43 8.67
CA PHE A 138 -2.42 -6.65 9.88
C PHE A 138 -1.30 -7.24 10.73
N PHE A 139 -0.40 -6.37 11.21
CA PHE A 139 0.80 -6.81 11.91
C PHE A 139 1.05 -5.99 13.18
N ASP A 140 1.71 -6.64 14.14
CA ASP A 140 2.39 -5.92 15.20
C ASP A 140 3.62 -5.18 14.66
N ARG A 141 4.34 -4.49 15.53
CA ARG A 141 5.51 -3.69 15.15
C ARG A 141 6.61 -4.50 14.48
N THR A 142 6.73 -5.79 14.78
CA THR A 142 7.79 -6.70 14.33
C THR A 142 7.36 -7.64 13.20
N TRP A 143 6.20 -7.37 12.59
CA TRP A 143 5.62 -8.12 11.47
C TRP A 143 5.06 -9.50 11.85
N ASN A 144 4.60 -9.71 13.09
CA ASN A 144 3.77 -10.87 13.39
C ASN A 144 2.34 -10.59 12.93
N SER A 145 1.77 -11.50 12.14
CA SER A 145 0.37 -11.40 11.68
C SER A 145 -0.60 -11.52 12.85
N LEU A 146 -1.60 -10.64 12.90
CA LEU A 146 -2.53 -10.52 14.03
C LEU A 146 -3.89 -11.19 13.76
N ILE A 147 -4.21 -11.49 12.51
CA ILE A 147 -5.53 -12.00 12.11
C ILE A 147 -5.41 -12.86 10.86
N ASP A 148 -6.25 -13.90 10.78
CA ASP A 148 -6.41 -14.68 9.55
C ASP A 148 -7.41 -14.00 8.61
N LEU A 149 -6.91 -13.05 7.81
CA LEU A 149 -7.70 -12.29 6.85
C LEU A 149 -7.10 -12.43 5.44
N TYR A 150 -7.94 -12.73 4.46
CA TYR A 150 -7.60 -12.73 3.05
C TYR A 150 -8.31 -11.56 2.35
N SER A 151 -7.62 -10.46 2.16
CA SER A 151 -8.15 -9.28 1.46
C SER A 151 -7.95 -9.43 -0.05
N TYR A 152 -8.98 -9.85 -0.75
CA TYR A 152 -8.90 -10.15 -2.19
C TYR A 152 -8.60 -8.90 -3.03
N GLY A 153 -9.17 -7.76 -2.64
CA GLY A 153 -8.92 -6.50 -3.32
C GLY A 153 -7.47 -6.05 -3.21
N HIS A 154 -6.90 -6.09 -2.01
CA HIS A 154 -5.51 -5.69 -1.81
C HIS A 154 -4.51 -6.66 -2.44
N ASP A 155 -4.82 -7.95 -2.47
CA ASP A 155 -3.94 -8.91 -3.12
C ASP A 155 -3.83 -8.67 -4.63
N ILE A 156 -4.97 -8.47 -5.30
CA ILE A 156 -4.93 -8.18 -6.74
C ILE A 156 -4.31 -6.81 -7.03
N GLU A 157 -4.53 -5.81 -6.18
CA GLU A 157 -3.90 -4.49 -6.24
C GLU A 157 -2.38 -4.60 -6.09
N THR A 158 -1.91 -5.32 -5.07
CA THR A 158 -0.47 -5.54 -4.86
C THR A 158 0.19 -6.21 -6.07
N ALA A 159 -0.47 -7.18 -6.68
CA ALA A 159 0.10 -7.89 -7.82
C ALA A 159 0.47 -6.94 -8.97
N TRP A 160 -0.42 -6.03 -9.37
CA TRP A 160 -0.13 -5.11 -10.46
C TRP A 160 0.74 -3.91 -10.04
N LEU A 161 0.60 -3.41 -8.79
CA LEU A 161 1.45 -2.33 -8.30
C LEU A 161 2.91 -2.76 -8.18
N VAL A 162 3.16 -3.97 -7.67
CA VAL A 162 4.51 -4.54 -7.60
C VAL A 162 5.08 -4.71 -9.00
N ASP A 163 4.34 -5.31 -9.94
CA ASP A 163 4.81 -5.47 -11.32
C ASP A 163 5.16 -4.12 -11.97
N ARG A 164 4.32 -3.08 -11.78
CA ARG A 164 4.63 -1.71 -12.23
C ARG A 164 5.91 -1.16 -11.58
N GLY A 165 6.07 -1.38 -10.28
CA GLY A 165 7.28 -0.94 -9.56
C GLY A 165 8.54 -1.63 -10.07
N LEU A 166 8.46 -2.93 -10.37
CA LEU A 166 9.55 -3.70 -10.95
C LEU A 166 9.97 -3.19 -12.34
N ASP A 167 9.00 -2.79 -13.17
CA ASP A 167 9.28 -2.20 -14.49
C ASP A 167 9.96 -0.83 -14.37
N ILE A 168 9.51 0.01 -13.42
CA ILE A 168 10.07 1.35 -13.21
C ILE A 168 11.46 1.30 -12.56
N LEU A 169 11.67 0.37 -11.63
CA LEU A 169 12.96 0.15 -10.96
C LEU A 169 14.01 -0.44 -11.92
N ASP A 170 13.57 -1.29 -12.86
CA ASP A 170 14.36 -1.99 -13.86
C ASP A 170 15.53 -2.79 -13.24
N ASP A 171 15.23 -3.52 -12.15
CA ASP A 171 16.17 -4.34 -11.42
C ASP A 171 15.88 -5.83 -11.67
N ALA A 172 16.75 -6.48 -12.45
CA ALA A 172 16.57 -7.86 -12.89
C ALA A 172 16.49 -8.88 -11.74
N PHE A 173 17.16 -8.60 -10.60
CA PHE A 173 17.08 -9.47 -9.42
C PHE A 173 15.67 -9.46 -8.86
N TYR A 174 15.10 -8.28 -8.59
CA TYR A 174 13.74 -8.16 -8.05
C TYR A 174 12.68 -8.64 -9.03
N GLN A 175 12.83 -8.37 -10.32
CA GLN A 175 11.94 -8.92 -11.36
C GLN A 175 11.89 -10.45 -11.32
N LYS A 176 13.06 -11.10 -11.22
CA LYS A 176 13.14 -12.57 -11.14
C LYS A 176 12.50 -13.13 -9.87
N CYS A 177 12.65 -12.44 -8.75
CA CYS A 177 12.13 -12.91 -7.45
C CYS A 177 10.62 -12.70 -7.29
N LEU A 178 10.08 -11.55 -7.72
CA LEU A 178 8.71 -11.17 -7.37
C LEU A 178 7.68 -11.47 -8.47
N ARG A 179 8.03 -11.47 -9.76
CA ARG A 179 7.05 -11.81 -10.81
C ARG A 179 6.40 -13.20 -10.67
N PRO A 180 7.08 -14.25 -10.17
CA PRO A 180 6.39 -15.50 -9.85
C PRO A 180 5.34 -15.33 -8.73
N ILE A 181 5.62 -14.48 -7.73
CA ILE A 181 4.72 -14.21 -6.60
C ILE A 181 3.49 -13.41 -7.08
N THR A 182 3.68 -12.34 -7.85
CA THR A 182 2.57 -11.54 -8.38
C THR A 182 1.64 -12.36 -9.28
N LYS A 183 2.20 -13.25 -10.10
CA LYS A 183 1.43 -14.19 -10.92
C LYS A 183 0.64 -15.20 -10.08
N GLU A 184 1.25 -15.74 -9.02
CA GLU A 184 0.60 -16.65 -8.09
C GLU A 184 -0.56 -15.98 -7.36
N ILE A 185 -0.35 -14.76 -6.83
CA ILE A 185 -1.39 -13.97 -6.19
C ILE A 185 -2.56 -13.74 -7.17
N THR A 186 -2.29 -13.25 -8.38
CA THR A 186 -3.31 -12.99 -9.40
C THR A 186 -4.11 -14.24 -9.73
N LYS A 187 -3.44 -15.39 -9.90
CA LYS A 187 -4.09 -16.68 -10.14
C LYS A 187 -4.97 -17.08 -8.96
N ASN A 188 -4.48 -16.96 -7.73
CA ASN A 188 -5.24 -17.33 -6.54
C ASN A 188 -6.48 -16.45 -6.37
N ILE A 189 -6.43 -15.19 -6.69
CA ILE A 189 -7.60 -14.29 -6.68
C ILE A 189 -8.61 -14.71 -7.75
N TYR A 190 -8.16 -15.04 -8.94
CA TYR A 190 -9.05 -15.55 -9.98
C TYR A 190 -9.76 -16.84 -9.56
N GLU A 191 -9.04 -17.79 -8.97
CA GLU A 191 -9.59 -19.09 -8.59
C GLU A 191 -10.49 -19.04 -7.34
N ARG A 192 -10.23 -18.14 -6.40
CA ARG A 192 -10.90 -18.12 -5.09
C ARG A 192 -11.98 -17.05 -4.94
N ALA A 193 -11.79 -15.89 -5.56
CA ALA A 193 -12.63 -14.72 -5.33
C ALA A 193 -13.49 -14.31 -6.52
N TYR A 194 -13.09 -14.70 -7.76
CA TYR A 194 -13.84 -14.35 -8.95
C TYR A 194 -15.05 -15.24 -9.16
N THR A 195 -16.22 -14.63 -9.27
CA THR A 195 -17.51 -15.34 -9.38
C THR A 195 -18.08 -15.36 -10.80
N GLY A 196 -17.23 -15.15 -11.83
CA GLY A 196 -17.63 -15.09 -13.24
C GLY A 196 -17.98 -13.69 -13.74
N HIS A 197 -18.21 -12.73 -12.85
CA HIS A 197 -18.56 -11.34 -13.19
C HIS A 197 -18.06 -10.29 -12.19
N SER A 198 -17.60 -10.71 -11.02
CA SER A 198 -17.15 -9.80 -9.95
C SER A 198 -16.27 -10.53 -8.94
N LEU A 199 -15.52 -9.78 -8.12
CA LEU A 199 -14.84 -10.30 -6.95
C LEU A 199 -15.72 -10.18 -5.70
N VAL A 200 -15.63 -11.16 -4.81
CA VAL A 200 -16.07 -11.03 -3.41
C VAL A 200 -15.07 -10.16 -2.65
N ASN A 201 -15.46 -9.63 -1.47
CA ASN A 201 -14.66 -8.66 -0.73
C ASN A 201 -13.42 -9.28 -0.10
N GLU A 202 -13.61 -10.19 0.85
CA GLU A 202 -12.54 -10.76 1.67
C GLU A 202 -12.97 -12.08 2.30
N ALA A 203 -12.06 -12.76 3.00
CA ALA A 203 -12.39 -13.90 3.84
C ALA A 203 -11.66 -13.79 5.19
N GLU A 204 -12.41 -13.83 6.30
CA GLU A 204 -11.86 -13.82 7.64
C GLU A 204 -12.08 -15.18 8.30
N ASN A 205 -11.01 -15.80 8.82
CA ASN A 205 -11.06 -17.14 9.41
C ASN A 205 -11.77 -18.18 8.51
N GLY A 206 -11.57 -18.06 7.20
CA GLY A 206 -12.20 -18.93 6.19
C GLY A 206 -13.67 -18.60 5.86
N VAL A 207 -14.28 -17.60 6.50
CA VAL A 207 -15.63 -17.14 6.20
C VAL A 207 -15.58 -16.01 5.17
N VAL A 208 -16.20 -16.25 4.01
CA VAL A 208 -16.17 -15.29 2.89
C VAL A 208 -17.24 -14.22 3.08
N ASP A 209 -16.82 -12.95 3.08
CA ASP A 209 -17.70 -11.80 2.87
C ASP A 209 -18.01 -11.66 1.38
N THR A 210 -19.27 -11.89 1.03
CA THR A 210 -19.74 -11.85 -0.36
C THR A 210 -20.13 -10.46 -0.84
N THR A 211 -19.91 -9.41 -0.06
CA THR A 211 -20.13 -8.01 -0.44
C THR A 211 -19.35 -7.66 -1.72
N ARG A 212 -19.84 -6.71 -2.49
CA ARG A 212 -19.18 -6.20 -3.71
C ARG A 212 -18.77 -4.76 -3.48
N VAL A 213 -17.54 -4.57 -3.01
CA VAL A 213 -16.98 -3.24 -2.77
C VAL A 213 -16.45 -2.69 -4.09
N TRP A 214 -16.74 -1.44 -4.40
CA TRP A 214 -16.49 -0.86 -5.72
C TRP A 214 -15.00 -0.80 -6.09
N TRP A 215 -14.12 -0.45 -5.14
CA TRP A 215 -12.68 -0.35 -5.40
C TRP A 215 -12.07 -1.74 -5.68
N VAL A 216 -12.52 -2.78 -5.00
CA VAL A 216 -12.10 -4.17 -5.26
C VAL A 216 -12.39 -4.57 -6.71
N GLN A 217 -13.53 -4.10 -7.28
CA GLN A 217 -13.86 -4.37 -8.68
C GLN A 217 -12.96 -3.58 -9.63
N ALA A 218 -12.63 -2.33 -9.29
CA ALA A 218 -11.72 -1.51 -10.08
C ALA A 218 -10.30 -2.11 -10.12
N GLU A 219 -9.78 -2.52 -8.96
CA GLU A 219 -8.48 -3.20 -8.84
C GLU A 219 -8.44 -4.53 -9.59
N ALA A 220 -9.55 -5.28 -9.56
CA ALA A 220 -9.67 -6.51 -10.33
C ALA A 220 -9.50 -6.30 -11.85
N VAL A 221 -10.07 -5.23 -12.39
CA VAL A 221 -9.94 -4.92 -13.83
C VAL A 221 -8.47 -4.66 -14.19
N VAL A 222 -7.78 -3.85 -13.40
CA VAL A 222 -6.37 -3.51 -13.64
C VAL A 222 -5.48 -4.73 -13.42
N GLY A 223 -5.65 -5.42 -12.30
CA GLY A 223 -4.81 -6.55 -11.92
C GLY A 223 -4.95 -7.77 -12.83
N PHE A 224 -6.17 -8.10 -13.28
CA PHE A 224 -6.34 -9.18 -14.26
C PHE A 224 -5.82 -8.81 -15.65
N LEU A 225 -5.94 -7.54 -16.07
CA LEU A 225 -5.32 -7.07 -17.31
C LEU A 225 -3.79 -7.19 -17.23
N ASN A 226 -3.20 -6.77 -16.10
CA ASN A 226 -1.75 -6.92 -15.86
C ASN A 226 -1.32 -8.39 -15.88
N GLY A 227 -2.05 -9.28 -15.21
CA GLY A 227 -1.72 -10.69 -15.15
C GLY A 227 -1.92 -11.45 -16.47
N TRP A 228 -2.69 -10.88 -17.42
CA TRP A 228 -2.88 -11.46 -18.75
C TRP A 228 -1.73 -11.11 -19.71
N GLN A 229 -1.02 -10.00 -19.51
CA GLN A 229 0.14 -9.58 -20.33
C GLN A 229 1.38 -10.42 -20.02
#